data_e7a3c8c724fafebfc6d9b4e5e355ce09
#
_entry.id   e7a3c8c724fafebfc6d9b4e5e355ce09
#
_cell.length_a   1.000
_cell.length_b   1.000
_cell.length_c   1.000
_cell.angle_alpha   90.00
_cell.angle_beta   90.00
_cell.angle_gamma   90.00
#
_symmetry.space_group_name_H-M   'P 1'
#
loop_
_entity.id
_entity.type
_entity.pdbx_description
1 polymer ?
#
loop_
_entity_poly.entity_id
_entity_poly.type
_entity_poly.pdbx_seq_one_letter_code
_entity_poly.pdbx_strand_id
1 'polypeptide(L)'
;MRFLLTATALLSVMLLGACGGRGTKVTSISAKDATVDANWSPEDIQKVRDYMLASLKDSAVNSMTYKKATWMLTKEMANDTDEHINTRVIMERIRTKLINDGMGVFIDDQAMDEILEQQAMQQSDLYDNTKAARVGKLLGAQIILRGRISNIRKKSSRTDMNYYNITLQIVGLETGRILWTDEIEIGRMAQKSRFR
;
A
#
# COMPACT_ATOMS: atom_id res chain seq x y z
N MET A 1 -36.32 -26.53 62.11
CA MET A 1 -36.75 -26.14 60.74
C MET A 1 -36.33 -24.72 60.31
N ARG A 2 -35.63 -23.97 61.17
CA ARG A 2 -35.16 -22.58 60.83
C ARG A 2 -33.68 -22.50 60.36
N PHE A 3 -32.90 -23.55 60.60
CA PHE A 3 -31.47 -23.61 60.20
C PHE A 3 -31.23 -24.10 58.78
N LEU A 4 -32.19 -24.79 58.14
CA LEU A 4 -32.06 -25.28 56.77
C LEU A 4 -32.36 -24.17 55.71
N LEU A 5 -33.11 -23.15 56.02
CA LEU A 5 -33.50 -22.07 55.12
C LEU A 5 -32.38 -21.01 54.94
N THR A 6 -31.45 -20.90 55.91
CA THR A 6 -30.34 -19.95 55.83
C THR A 6 -29.14 -20.47 55.04
N ALA A 7 -28.99 -21.81 54.95
CA ALA A 7 -27.90 -22.41 54.17
C ALA A 7 -28.16 -22.38 52.65
N THR A 8 -29.42 -22.45 52.21
CA THR A 8 -29.78 -22.38 50.80
C THR A 8 -29.72 -20.97 50.20
N ALA A 9 -29.92 -19.93 51.04
CA ALA A 9 -29.81 -18.54 50.60
C ALA A 9 -28.34 -18.06 50.41
N LEU A 10 -27.36 -18.64 51.11
CA LEU A 10 -25.96 -18.31 50.96
C LEU A 10 -25.29 -18.98 49.74
N LEU A 11 -25.82 -20.10 49.28
CA LEU A 11 -25.29 -20.87 48.14
C LEU A 11 -25.72 -20.27 46.78
N SER A 12 -26.82 -19.50 46.73
CA SER A 12 -27.35 -18.94 45.49
C SER A 12 -26.68 -17.60 45.10
N VAL A 13 -25.91 -16.98 45.99
CA VAL A 13 -25.23 -15.69 45.73
C VAL A 13 -23.83 -15.90 45.09
N MET A 14 -23.24 -17.10 45.15
CA MET A 14 -21.91 -17.37 44.55
C MET A 14 -21.90 -17.71 43.07
N LEU A 15 -23.04 -17.79 42.39
CA LEU A 15 -23.13 -18.18 40.97
C LEU A 15 -23.27 -16.97 39.98
N LEU A 16 -23.25 -15.74 40.44
CA LEU A 16 -23.42 -14.54 39.60
C LEU A 16 -22.11 -13.79 39.27
N GLY A 17 -20.94 -14.36 39.62
CA GLY A 17 -19.65 -13.66 39.51
C GLY A 17 -18.77 -14.01 38.30
N ALA A 18 -19.25 -14.72 37.26
CA ALA A 18 -18.37 -15.23 36.19
C ALA A 18 -18.74 -14.77 34.78
N CYS A 19 -19.12 -13.50 34.59
CA CYS A 19 -19.08 -12.86 33.28
C CYS A 19 -17.92 -11.87 33.23
N GLY A 20 -16.70 -12.36 33.32
CA GLY A 20 -15.50 -11.62 32.97
C GLY A 20 -15.47 -11.44 31.45
N GLY A 21 -16.12 -10.40 30.93
CA GLY A 21 -16.00 -10.01 29.53
C GLY A 21 -14.53 -9.75 29.22
N ARG A 22 -13.93 -10.58 28.35
CA ARG A 22 -12.61 -10.31 27.77
C ARG A 22 -12.75 -9.05 26.90
N GLY A 23 -12.57 -7.88 27.49
CA GLY A 23 -12.54 -6.62 26.76
C GLY A 23 -11.31 -6.59 25.88
N THR A 24 -11.49 -6.36 24.59
CA THR A 24 -10.39 -6.10 23.67
C THR A 24 -9.82 -4.71 23.96
N LYS A 25 -8.55 -4.63 24.34
CA LYS A 25 -7.86 -3.35 24.51
C LYS A 25 -7.31 -2.91 23.15
N VAL A 26 -7.81 -1.78 22.62
CA VAL A 26 -7.28 -1.16 21.41
C VAL A 26 -6.26 -0.10 21.80
N THR A 27 -5.08 -0.16 21.22
CA THR A 27 -3.98 0.79 21.45
C THR A 27 -3.49 1.30 20.10
N SER A 28 -3.30 2.62 19.97
CA SER A 28 -2.64 3.20 18.79
C SER A 28 -1.15 2.88 18.83
N ILE A 29 -0.62 2.42 17.67
CA ILE A 29 0.79 2.09 17.49
C ILE A 29 1.37 2.90 16.34
N SER A 30 2.69 3.15 16.35
CA SER A 30 3.39 3.75 15.22
C SER A 30 3.62 2.73 14.10
N ALA A 31 3.91 3.23 12.87
CA ALA A 31 4.23 2.34 11.74
C ALA A 31 5.45 1.45 12.01
N LYS A 32 6.42 1.93 12.81
CA LYS A 32 7.61 1.17 13.21
C LYS A 32 7.28 0.00 14.13
N ASP A 33 6.33 0.22 15.05
CA ASP A 33 5.92 -0.79 16.03
C ASP A 33 4.97 -1.85 15.43
N ALA A 34 4.47 -1.61 14.22
CA ALA A 34 3.59 -2.53 13.49
C ALA A 34 4.35 -3.70 12.82
N THR A 35 5.67 -3.76 12.95
CA THR A 35 6.49 -4.83 12.35
C THR A 35 6.60 -6.01 13.29
N VAL A 36 5.95 -7.13 12.97
CA VAL A 36 5.90 -8.34 13.81
C VAL A 36 6.50 -9.58 13.15
N ASP A 37 6.71 -9.56 11.84
CA ASP A 37 7.19 -10.68 11.03
C ASP A 37 8.04 -10.23 9.83
N ALA A 38 8.32 -11.13 8.89
CA ALA A 38 9.04 -10.84 7.65
C ALA A 38 8.15 -10.38 6.49
N ASN A 39 6.87 -10.11 6.76
CA ASN A 39 5.93 -9.65 5.73
C ASN A 39 5.99 -8.13 5.56
N TRP A 40 5.32 -7.66 4.51
CA TRP A 40 5.16 -6.24 4.22
C TRP A 40 4.52 -5.48 5.39
N SER A 41 5.05 -4.29 5.69
CA SER A 41 4.62 -3.50 6.85
C SER A 41 4.31 -2.04 6.51
N PRO A 42 3.55 -1.34 7.36
CA PRO A 42 3.28 0.09 7.19
C PRO A 42 4.52 0.99 7.16
N GLU A 43 5.62 0.57 7.80
CA GLU A 43 6.91 1.27 7.74
C GLU A 43 7.51 1.23 6.33
N ASP A 44 7.35 0.11 5.61
CA ASP A 44 7.86 -0.05 4.25
C ASP A 44 7.19 0.91 3.28
N ILE A 45 5.88 1.16 3.47
CA ILE A 45 5.15 2.15 2.67
C ILE A 45 5.77 3.55 2.82
N GLN A 46 6.18 3.91 4.04
CA GLN A 46 6.83 5.21 4.27
C GLN A 46 8.19 5.28 3.59
N LYS A 47 9.00 4.22 3.71
CA LYS A 47 10.32 4.14 3.07
C LYS A 47 10.22 4.26 1.55
N VAL A 48 9.29 3.51 0.93
CA VAL A 48 9.06 3.57 -0.53
C VAL A 48 8.65 4.97 -0.95
N ARG A 49 7.65 5.57 -0.28
CA ARG A 49 7.19 6.92 -0.59
C ARG A 49 8.33 7.93 -0.52
N ASP A 50 9.07 7.95 0.59
CA ASP A 50 10.09 8.97 0.84
C ASP A 50 11.26 8.84 -0.13
N TYR A 51 11.71 7.61 -0.40
CA TYR A 51 12.77 7.32 -1.36
C TYR A 51 12.37 7.73 -2.78
N MET A 52 11.22 7.24 -3.26
CA MET A 52 10.75 7.50 -4.63
C MET A 52 10.51 8.99 -4.90
N LEU A 53 9.97 9.71 -3.91
CA LEU A 53 9.76 11.15 -4.04
C LEU A 53 11.05 11.95 -4.03
N ALA A 54 12.06 11.54 -3.26
CA ALA A 54 13.39 12.17 -3.30
C ALA A 54 14.02 11.97 -4.67
N SER A 55 14.06 10.74 -5.17
CA SER A 55 14.59 10.42 -6.50
C SER A 55 13.86 11.20 -7.62
N LEU A 56 12.53 11.24 -7.56
CA LEU A 56 11.75 11.97 -8.56
C LEU A 56 12.03 13.48 -8.54
N LYS A 57 12.22 14.09 -7.38
CA LYS A 57 12.56 15.51 -7.25
C LYS A 57 13.91 15.84 -7.87
N ASP A 58 14.86 14.90 -7.80
CA ASP A 58 16.19 15.07 -8.37
C ASP A 58 16.24 14.76 -9.88
N SER A 59 15.13 14.28 -10.44
CA SER A 59 15.04 13.90 -11.85
C SER A 59 14.67 15.06 -12.78
N ALA A 60 14.89 14.86 -14.08
CA ALA A 60 14.47 15.80 -15.13
C ALA A 60 12.94 16.00 -15.17
N VAL A 61 12.15 15.07 -14.65
CA VAL A 61 10.67 15.18 -14.56
C VAL A 61 10.25 16.30 -13.59
N ASN A 62 11.10 16.70 -12.66
CA ASN A 62 10.85 17.88 -11.81
C ASN A 62 11.00 19.24 -12.54
N SER A 63 11.18 19.25 -13.85
CA SER A 63 11.26 20.47 -14.65
C SER A 63 9.91 21.18 -14.77
N MET A 64 9.95 22.48 -15.12
CA MET A 64 8.74 23.29 -15.33
C MET A 64 7.79 22.72 -16.39
N THR A 65 8.31 22.00 -17.37
CA THR A 65 7.53 21.34 -18.42
C THR A 65 6.59 20.28 -17.83
N TYR A 66 7.10 19.42 -16.96
CA TYR A 66 6.30 18.33 -16.38
C TYR A 66 5.46 18.80 -15.18
N LYS A 67 5.84 19.89 -14.50
CA LYS A 67 4.98 20.51 -13.47
C LYS A 67 3.68 21.06 -14.01
N LYS A 68 3.63 21.41 -15.30
CA LYS A 68 2.40 21.83 -15.99
C LYS A 68 1.66 20.70 -16.69
N ALA A 69 2.27 19.52 -16.76
CA ALA A 69 1.65 18.36 -17.39
C ALA A 69 0.47 17.83 -16.55
N THR A 70 -0.51 17.27 -17.23
CA THR A 70 -1.58 16.52 -16.58
C THR A 70 -1.15 15.06 -16.42
N TRP A 71 -1.19 14.59 -15.21
CA TRP A 71 -0.73 13.27 -14.79
C TRP A 71 -1.91 12.32 -14.58
N MET A 72 -1.75 11.11 -15.09
CA MET A 72 -2.56 9.96 -14.75
C MET A 72 -1.76 9.02 -13.85
N LEU A 73 -2.38 8.45 -12.83
CA LEU A 73 -1.77 7.44 -11.97
C LEU A 73 -2.60 6.16 -12.00
N THR A 74 -1.93 5.01 -12.06
CA THR A 74 -2.64 3.76 -11.77
C THR A 74 -3.08 3.77 -10.30
N LYS A 75 -4.30 3.30 -10.01
CA LYS A 75 -4.80 3.21 -8.63
C LYS A 75 -3.97 2.27 -7.78
N GLU A 76 -3.48 1.20 -8.40
CA GLU A 76 -2.73 0.12 -7.76
C GLU A 76 -1.43 -0.14 -8.50
N MET A 77 -0.43 -0.62 -7.80
CA MET A 77 0.76 -1.20 -8.42
C MET A 77 0.45 -2.64 -8.84
N ALA A 78 1.10 -3.10 -9.91
CA ALA A 78 1.11 -4.53 -10.22
C ALA A 78 1.77 -5.29 -9.06
N ASN A 79 1.05 -6.24 -8.48
CA ASN A 79 1.52 -7.04 -7.35
C ASN A 79 1.92 -8.44 -7.81
N ASP A 80 3.23 -8.65 -7.97
CA ASP A 80 3.83 -9.93 -8.34
C ASP A 80 4.46 -10.63 -7.12
N THR A 81 3.98 -10.30 -5.90
CA THR A 81 4.45 -10.95 -4.67
C THR A 81 3.59 -12.16 -4.32
N ASP A 82 4.09 -13.00 -3.40
CA ASP A 82 3.34 -14.10 -2.79
C ASP A 82 2.41 -13.63 -1.64
N GLU A 83 2.29 -12.30 -1.44
CA GLU A 83 1.48 -11.69 -0.38
C GLU A 83 0.33 -10.84 -0.94
N HIS A 84 -0.77 -10.78 -0.20
CA HIS A 84 -1.83 -9.83 -0.48
C HIS A 84 -1.47 -8.44 0.05
N ILE A 85 -0.71 -7.67 -0.75
CA ILE A 85 -0.31 -6.31 -0.41
C ILE A 85 -1.34 -5.32 -0.99
N ASN A 86 -1.90 -4.45 -0.14
CA ASN A 86 -2.75 -3.36 -0.61
C ASN A 86 -1.89 -2.24 -1.23
N THR A 87 -1.53 -2.41 -2.50
CA THR A 87 -0.67 -1.48 -3.25
C THR A 87 -1.35 -0.15 -3.53
N ARG A 88 -2.67 -0.08 -3.46
CA ARG A 88 -3.44 1.16 -3.58
C ARG A 88 -3.03 2.19 -2.52
N VAL A 89 -2.86 1.76 -1.27
CA VAL A 89 -2.41 2.66 -0.18
C VAL A 89 -1.05 3.29 -0.50
N ILE A 90 -0.15 2.55 -1.16
CA ILE A 90 1.16 3.07 -1.58
C ILE A 90 0.97 4.18 -2.61
N MET A 91 0.20 3.91 -3.68
CA MET A 91 -0.06 4.86 -4.75
C MET A 91 -0.79 6.11 -4.26
N GLU A 92 -1.77 5.97 -3.37
CA GLU A 92 -2.49 7.10 -2.77
C GLU A 92 -1.57 8.00 -1.94
N ARG A 93 -0.64 7.43 -1.17
CA ARG A 93 0.34 8.22 -0.40
C ARG A 93 1.33 8.95 -1.29
N ILE A 94 1.77 8.32 -2.39
CA ILE A 94 2.64 8.95 -3.38
C ILE A 94 1.89 10.09 -4.07
N ARG A 95 0.67 9.86 -4.56
CA ARG A 95 -0.18 10.88 -5.20
C ARG A 95 -0.38 12.09 -4.30
N THR A 96 -0.83 11.86 -3.07
CA THR A 96 -1.07 12.93 -2.10
C THR A 96 0.16 13.81 -1.92
N LYS A 97 1.33 13.19 -1.82
CA LYS A 97 2.58 13.93 -1.64
C LYS A 97 2.99 14.68 -2.91
N LEU A 98 2.82 14.09 -4.09
CA LEU A 98 3.10 14.74 -5.38
C LEU A 98 2.22 16.00 -5.57
N ILE A 99 0.93 15.89 -5.23
CA ILE A 99 -0.01 17.03 -5.27
C ILE A 99 0.44 18.14 -4.32
N ASN A 100 0.74 17.78 -3.07
CA ASN A 100 1.17 18.74 -2.04
C ASN A 100 2.51 19.43 -2.40
N ASP A 101 3.38 18.73 -3.11
CA ASP A 101 4.68 19.26 -3.57
C ASP A 101 4.55 20.04 -4.90
N GLY A 102 3.35 20.17 -5.47
CA GLY A 102 3.11 20.91 -6.72
C GLY A 102 3.78 20.28 -7.94
N MET A 103 3.90 18.95 -7.98
CA MET A 103 4.62 18.23 -9.05
C MET A 103 3.83 18.11 -10.35
N GLY A 104 2.57 18.52 -10.39
CA GLY A 104 1.73 18.45 -11.60
C GLY A 104 0.24 18.62 -11.31
N VAL A 105 -0.55 18.48 -12.36
CA VAL A 105 -2.03 18.43 -12.29
C VAL A 105 -2.45 16.97 -12.42
N PHE A 106 -3.28 16.48 -11.53
CA PHE A 106 -3.61 15.05 -11.47
C PHE A 106 -5.06 14.80 -11.88
N ILE A 107 -5.27 13.78 -12.72
CA ILE A 107 -6.59 13.27 -13.06
C ILE A 107 -7.20 12.64 -11.81
N ASP A 108 -8.48 12.91 -11.59
CA ASP A 108 -9.27 12.27 -10.55
C ASP A 108 -9.50 10.78 -10.84
N ASP A 109 -9.48 9.95 -9.79
CA ASP A 109 -9.67 8.51 -9.91
C ASP A 109 -11.04 8.13 -10.44
N GLN A 110 -12.09 8.88 -10.07
CA GLN A 110 -13.42 8.62 -10.54
C GLN A 110 -13.54 8.89 -12.04
N ALA A 111 -13.01 10.02 -12.51
CA ALA A 111 -12.97 10.32 -13.95
C ALA A 111 -12.21 9.26 -14.75
N MET A 112 -11.12 8.73 -14.18
CA MET A 112 -10.37 7.65 -14.81
C MET A 112 -11.18 6.35 -14.88
N ASP A 113 -11.88 5.98 -13.80
CA ASP A 113 -12.72 4.77 -13.78
C ASP A 113 -13.87 4.86 -14.78
N GLU A 114 -14.54 6.00 -14.88
CA GLU A 114 -15.62 6.22 -15.84
C GLU A 114 -15.14 6.00 -17.28
N ILE A 115 -13.96 6.50 -17.63
CA ILE A 115 -13.36 6.26 -18.96
C ILE A 115 -12.95 4.79 -19.16
N LEU A 116 -12.36 4.15 -18.14
CA LEU A 116 -12.00 2.73 -18.23
C LEU A 116 -13.26 1.87 -18.46
N GLU A 117 -14.33 2.12 -17.72
CA GLU A 117 -15.60 1.42 -17.89
C GLU A 117 -16.18 1.62 -19.28
N GLN A 118 -16.25 2.87 -19.76
CA GLN A 118 -16.72 3.19 -21.12
C GLN A 118 -15.89 2.48 -22.21
N GLN A 119 -14.62 2.25 -21.99
CA GLN A 119 -13.72 1.57 -22.92
C GLN A 119 -13.68 0.04 -22.72
N ALA A 120 -14.46 -0.51 -21.79
CA ALA A 120 -14.40 -1.92 -21.35
C ALA A 120 -12.97 -2.34 -20.95
N MET A 121 -12.26 -1.47 -20.24
CA MET A 121 -10.89 -1.64 -19.77
C MET A 121 -10.84 -1.72 -18.24
N GLN A 122 -9.72 -2.28 -17.75
CA GLN A 122 -9.41 -2.38 -16.31
C GLN A 122 -8.13 -1.60 -15.96
N GLN A 123 -7.87 -1.39 -14.67
CA GLN A 123 -6.65 -0.73 -14.19
C GLN A 123 -5.37 -1.42 -14.70
N SER A 124 -5.37 -2.76 -14.82
CA SER A 124 -4.25 -3.53 -15.39
C SER A 124 -3.95 -3.21 -16.84
N ASP A 125 -4.94 -2.76 -17.63
CA ASP A 125 -4.77 -2.38 -19.03
C ASP A 125 -3.90 -1.12 -19.18
N LEU A 126 -3.77 -0.31 -18.12
CA LEU A 126 -2.91 0.87 -18.11
C LEU A 126 -1.40 0.55 -18.11
N TYR A 127 -1.03 -0.73 -17.98
CA TYR A 127 0.34 -1.21 -18.18
C TYR A 127 0.68 -1.47 -19.66
N ASP A 128 -0.32 -1.58 -20.52
CA ASP A 128 -0.16 -1.55 -21.98
C ASP A 128 -0.08 -0.09 -22.46
N ASN A 129 1.03 0.28 -23.11
CA ASN A 129 1.26 1.67 -23.54
C ASN A 129 0.21 2.18 -24.53
N THR A 130 -0.30 1.31 -25.42
CA THR A 130 -1.32 1.70 -26.43
C THR A 130 -2.65 1.99 -25.75
N LYS A 131 -3.05 1.15 -24.81
CA LYS A 131 -4.28 1.32 -24.04
C LYS A 131 -4.19 2.54 -23.12
N ALA A 132 -3.07 2.69 -22.41
CA ALA A 132 -2.80 3.85 -21.56
C ALA A 132 -2.83 5.17 -22.37
N ALA A 133 -2.24 5.20 -23.56
CA ALA A 133 -2.28 6.37 -24.44
C ALA A 133 -3.72 6.72 -24.89
N ARG A 134 -4.56 5.71 -25.17
CA ARG A 134 -5.98 5.92 -25.52
C ARG A 134 -6.73 6.56 -24.36
N VAL A 135 -6.62 6.01 -23.15
CA VAL A 135 -7.27 6.55 -21.95
C VAL A 135 -6.74 7.94 -21.64
N GLY A 136 -5.42 8.14 -21.69
CA GLY A 136 -4.80 9.44 -21.48
C GLY A 136 -5.28 10.52 -22.44
N LYS A 137 -5.46 10.19 -23.73
CA LYS A 137 -6.01 11.11 -24.72
C LYS A 137 -7.43 11.56 -24.37
N LEU A 138 -8.29 10.64 -23.90
CA LEU A 138 -9.65 10.95 -23.48
C LEU A 138 -9.69 11.84 -22.25
N LEU A 139 -8.73 11.68 -21.33
CA LEU A 139 -8.61 12.44 -20.08
C LEU A 139 -7.76 13.71 -20.21
N GLY A 140 -7.11 13.96 -21.37
CA GLY A 140 -6.17 15.05 -21.55
C GLY A 140 -4.86 14.89 -20.76
N ALA A 141 -4.52 13.63 -20.37
CA ALA A 141 -3.27 13.36 -19.68
C ALA A 141 -2.08 13.25 -20.64
N GLN A 142 -0.92 13.74 -20.24
CA GLN A 142 0.33 13.67 -21.01
C GLN A 142 1.26 12.57 -20.51
N ILE A 143 1.21 12.25 -19.22
CA ILE A 143 2.10 11.27 -18.60
C ILE A 143 1.33 10.37 -17.65
N ILE A 144 1.84 9.14 -17.44
CA ILE A 144 1.32 8.19 -16.49
C ILE A 144 2.41 7.75 -15.51
N LEU A 145 2.08 7.75 -14.21
CA LEU A 145 2.86 7.09 -13.17
C LEU A 145 2.24 5.73 -12.86
N ARG A 146 3.05 4.69 -12.92
CA ARG A 146 2.67 3.31 -12.60
C ARG A 146 3.79 2.61 -11.86
N GLY A 147 3.47 1.54 -11.14
CA GLY A 147 4.44 0.82 -10.33
C GLY A 147 4.22 -0.69 -10.32
N ARG A 148 5.24 -1.39 -9.86
CA ARG A 148 5.26 -2.84 -9.68
C ARG A 148 5.94 -3.17 -8.36
N ILE A 149 5.42 -4.16 -7.64
CA ILE A 149 6.07 -4.77 -6.49
C ILE A 149 6.22 -6.26 -6.73
N SER A 150 7.40 -6.78 -6.45
CA SER A 150 7.72 -8.21 -6.50
C SER A 150 8.50 -8.61 -5.25
N ASN A 151 8.61 -9.89 -4.94
CA ASN A 151 9.43 -10.36 -3.84
C ASN A 151 10.18 -11.65 -4.16
N ILE A 152 11.24 -11.90 -3.39
CA ILE A 152 11.94 -13.17 -3.29
C ILE A 152 11.91 -13.58 -1.83
N ARG A 153 11.25 -14.71 -1.52
CA ARG A 153 11.15 -15.24 -0.17
C ARG A 153 12.01 -16.47 0.01
N LYS A 154 12.81 -16.50 1.09
CA LYS A 154 13.59 -17.66 1.51
C LYS A 154 13.19 -18.05 2.93
N LYS A 155 12.72 -19.28 3.11
CA LYS A 155 12.23 -19.78 4.38
C LYS A 155 12.97 -21.04 4.80
N SER A 156 13.40 -21.08 6.06
CA SER A 156 13.98 -22.24 6.73
C SER A 156 13.21 -22.53 8.02
N SER A 157 13.61 -23.58 8.76
CA SER A 157 13.00 -23.92 10.05
C SER A 157 13.09 -22.79 11.09
N ARG A 158 14.11 -21.93 10.98
CA ARG A 158 14.43 -20.87 11.96
C ARG A 158 14.37 -19.46 11.43
N THR A 159 14.46 -19.29 10.13
CA THR A 159 14.55 -17.96 9.50
C THR A 159 13.51 -17.86 8.40
N ASP A 160 12.78 -16.75 8.38
CA ASP A 160 11.93 -16.31 7.28
C ASP A 160 12.50 -15.00 6.77
N MET A 161 12.94 -14.97 5.52
CA MET A 161 13.52 -13.79 4.87
C MET A 161 12.69 -13.46 3.65
N ASN A 162 12.26 -12.23 3.54
CA ASN A 162 11.53 -11.71 2.40
C ASN A 162 12.23 -10.46 1.87
N TYR A 163 12.45 -10.42 0.58
CA TYR A 163 13.16 -9.35 -0.12
C TYR A 163 12.26 -8.79 -1.20
N TYR A 164 11.80 -7.57 -0.98
CA TYR A 164 10.88 -6.87 -1.89
C TYR A 164 11.65 -5.94 -2.80
N ASN A 165 11.27 -5.93 -4.07
CA ASN A 165 11.69 -4.95 -5.06
C ASN A 165 10.46 -4.14 -5.49
N ILE A 166 10.54 -2.83 -5.39
CA ILE A 166 9.47 -1.90 -5.76
C ILE A 166 10.01 -0.96 -6.82
N THR A 167 9.41 -1.01 -8.01
CA THR A 167 9.77 -0.14 -9.15
C THR A 167 8.64 0.82 -9.43
N LEU A 168 8.96 2.10 -9.65
CA LEU A 168 8.05 3.09 -10.22
C LEU A 168 8.55 3.59 -11.56
N GLN A 169 7.62 3.91 -12.45
CA GLN A 169 7.91 4.44 -13.79
C GLN A 169 6.98 5.59 -14.15
N ILE A 170 7.54 6.63 -14.75
CA ILE A 170 6.79 7.67 -15.44
C ILE A 170 6.98 7.50 -16.93
N VAL A 171 5.86 7.40 -17.64
CA VAL A 171 5.84 7.18 -19.08
C VAL A 171 5.09 8.30 -19.77
N GLY A 172 5.66 8.84 -20.84
CA GLY A 172 4.98 9.79 -21.73
C GLY A 172 3.95 9.05 -22.58
N LEU A 173 2.68 9.43 -22.45
CA LEU A 173 1.55 8.72 -23.08
C LEU A 173 1.56 8.80 -24.60
N GLU A 174 1.98 9.92 -25.16
CA GLU A 174 2.07 10.11 -26.62
C GLU A 174 3.21 9.30 -27.25
N THR A 175 4.35 9.22 -26.57
CA THR A 175 5.58 8.67 -27.13
C THR A 175 5.90 7.26 -26.67
N GLY A 176 5.26 6.80 -25.59
CA GLY A 176 5.59 5.55 -24.89
C GLY A 176 6.97 5.52 -24.23
N ARG A 177 7.68 6.67 -24.18
CA ARG A 177 9.03 6.74 -23.60
C ARG A 177 8.96 6.77 -22.08
N ILE A 178 9.85 6.01 -21.43
CA ILE A 178 10.07 6.12 -19.99
C ILE A 178 10.83 7.42 -19.75
N LEU A 179 10.20 8.32 -19.00
CA LEU A 179 10.75 9.63 -18.64
C LEU A 179 11.53 9.58 -17.35
N TRP A 180 11.15 8.67 -16.46
CA TRP A 180 11.81 8.39 -15.20
C TRP A 180 11.44 6.99 -14.75
N THR A 181 12.38 6.30 -14.15
CA THR A 181 12.18 5.05 -13.42
C THR A 181 13.18 4.98 -12.28
N ASP A 182 12.74 4.44 -11.17
CA ASP A 182 13.63 4.10 -10.06
C ASP A 182 13.09 2.89 -9.30
N GLU A 183 13.95 2.27 -8.50
CA GLU A 183 13.61 1.10 -7.71
C GLU A 183 14.18 1.20 -6.29
N ILE A 184 13.46 0.61 -5.34
CA ILE A 184 13.91 0.44 -3.96
C ILE A 184 13.76 -1.01 -3.54
N GLU A 185 14.79 -1.51 -2.85
CA GLU A 185 14.81 -2.84 -2.28
C GLU A 185 14.61 -2.79 -0.76
N ILE A 186 13.74 -3.66 -0.25
CA ILE A 186 13.45 -3.76 1.18
C ILE A 186 13.60 -5.21 1.63
N GLY A 187 14.61 -5.47 2.46
CA GLY A 187 14.82 -6.77 3.10
C GLY A 187 14.10 -6.86 4.46
N ARG A 188 13.36 -7.94 4.67
CA ARG A 188 12.74 -8.31 5.94
C ARG A 188 13.24 -9.67 6.39
N MET A 189 13.55 -9.81 7.68
CA MET A 189 13.98 -11.09 8.25
C MET A 189 13.38 -11.29 9.63
N ALA A 190 12.71 -12.41 9.82
CA ALA A 190 12.25 -12.89 11.12
C ALA A 190 13.02 -14.16 11.53
N GLN A 191 13.50 -14.19 12.77
CA GLN A 191 14.17 -15.34 13.36
C GLN A 191 13.38 -15.88 14.54
N LYS A 192 13.14 -17.19 14.55
CA LYS A 192 12.51 -17.86 15.70
C LYS A 192 13.52 -17.98 16.84
N SER A 193 13.18 -17.43 18.01
CA SER A 193 13.99 -17.60 19.22
C SER A 193 14.11 -19.09 19.58
N ARG A 194 15.27 -19.46 20.11
CA ARG A 194 15.54 -20.83 20.61
C ARG A 194 14.94 -21.12 21.97
N PHE A 195 14.55 -20.07 22.71
CA PHE A 195 14.08 -20.19 24.09
C PHE A 195 12.60 -19.79 24.16
N ARG A 196 11.83 -20.75 24.63
CA ARG A 196 10.49 -20.56 25.15
C ARG A 196 10.54 -20.73 26.65
#